data_9616ca230a5783f4dde9b43a95e4c707
#
_entry.id   9616ca230a5783f4dde9b43a95e4c707
#
_cell.length_a   1.000
_cell.length_b   1.000
_cell.length_c   1.000
_cell.angle_alpha   90.00
_cell.angle_beta   90.00
_cell.angle_gamma   90.00
#
_symmetry.space_group_name_H-M   'P 1'
#
loop_
_entity.id
_entity.type
_entity.pdbx_description
1 polymer ?
#
loop_
_entity_poly.entity_id
_entity_poly.type
_entity_poly.pdbx_seq_one_letter_code
_entity_poly.pdbx_strand_id
1 'polypeptide(L)'
;STAALFLVAGWMMARRKSSTISDFGGLQRVTPVMAWSFFIAGMSGLALPGLSSFVSEFLVLVGTYTRYPVAAVIGTLGIVLAALYILIPIQKTLHGPTTEGNENLKDLNLREKISIAPVIAIIVVMGFYPKPVLDFINPTSEKIVTNAGFTDPVAEVNK
;
A
#
# COMPACT_ATOMS: atom_id res chain seq x y z
N SER A 1 -0.94 2.72 3.72
CA SER A 1 -1.16 2.64 2.26
C SER A 1 -2.53 3.18 1.88
N THR A 2 -3.61 2.62 2.41
CA THR A 2 -5.00 2.99 2.07
C THR A 2 -5.30 4.47 2.31
N ALA A 3 -4.87 5.04 3.44
CA ALA A 3 -5.04 6.45 3.73
C ALA A 3 -4.36 7.35 2.69
N ALA A 4 -3.15 7.00 2.26
CA ALA A 4 -2.43 7.74 1.21
C ALA A 4 -3.18 7.67 -0.13
N LEU A 5 -3.68 6.49 -0.51
CA LEU A 5 -4.46 6.31 -1.73
C LEU A 5 -5.73 7.18 -1.72
N PHE A 6 -6.49 7.16 -0.63
CA PHE A 6 -7.71 7.96 -0.51
C PHE A 6 -7.44 9.46 -0.53
N LEU A 7 -6.39 9.92 0.15
CA LEU A 7 -6.02 11.34 0.13
C LEU A 7 -5.70 11.81 -1.30
N VAL A 8 -4.82 11.08 -1.99
CA VAL A 8 -4.41 11.48 -3.34
C VAL A 8 -5.54 11.32 -4.34
N ALA A 9 -6.30 10.22 -4.31
CA ALA A 9 -7.47 10.03 -5.16
C ALA A 9 -8.52 11.12 -4.92
N GLY A 10 -8.75 11.50 -3.66
CA GLY A 10 -9.65 12.60 -3.32
C GLY A 10 -9.20 13.93 -3.94
N TRP A 11 -7.91 14.24 -3.89
CA TRP A 11 -7.37 15.44 -4.53
C TRP A 11 -7.44 15.40 -6.07
N MET A 12 -7.22 14.22 -6.67
CA MET A 12 -7.42 14.02 -8.10
C MET A 12 -8.86 14.29 -8.51
N MET A 13 -9.81 13.65 -7.83
CA MET A 13 -11.26 13.81 -8.10
C MET A 13 -11.73 15.25 -7.86
N ALA A 14 -11.26 15.91 -6.81
CA ALA A 14 -11.63 17.30 -6.51
C ALA A 14 -11.17 18.28 -7.61
N ARG A 15 -10.01 18.03 -8.22
CA ARG A 15 -9.48 18.87 -9.32
C ARG A 15 -10.18 18.61 -10.65
N ARG A 16 -10.42 17.36 -10.97
CA ARG A 16 -11.06 16.97 -12.24
C ARG A 16 -12.57 17.06 -12.19
N LYS A 17 -13.16 17.06 -10.98
CA LYS A 17 -14.62 16.97 -10.74
C LYS A 17 -15.24 15.72 -11.38
N SER A 18 -14.49 14.65 -11.47
CA SER A 18 -14.91 13.34 -11.97
C SER A 18 -14.29 12.23 -11.13
N SER A 19 -14.98 11.11 -11.04
CA SER A 19 -14.51 9.86 -10.42
C SER A 19 -14.25 8.74 -11.45
N THR A 20 -14.45 9.03 -12.73
CA THR A 20 -14.32 8.07 -13.82
C THR A 20 -12.85 7.95 -14.23
N ILE A 21 -12.30 6.74 -14.22
CA ILE A 21 -10.87 6.50 -14.51
C ILE A 21 -10.49 6.97 -15.93
N SER A 22 -11.40 6.84 -16.92
CA SER A 22 -11.14 7.27 -18.29
C SER A 22 -10.96 8.78 -18.47
N ASP A 23 -11.42 9.56 -17.50
CA ASP A 23 -11.27 11.02 -17.55
C ASP A 23 -9.88 11.49 -17.11
N PHE A 24 -9.10 10.56 -16.53
CA PHE A 24 -7.73 10.80 -16.14
C PHE A 24 -6.80 10.15 -17.17
N GLY A 25 -5.75 10.84 -17.55
CA GLY A 25 -4.72 10.32 -18.45
C GLY A 25 -3.55 11.28 -18.47
N GLY A 26 -2.32 10.74 -18.53
CA GLY A 26 -1.11 11.53 -18.63
C GLY A 26 -0.81 12.43 -17.44
N LEU A 27 -1.41 12.18 -16.26
CA LEU A 27 -1.25 13.02 -15.06
C LEU A 27 0.20 13.17 -14.63
N GLN A 28 1.05 12.20 -14.91
CA GLN A 28 2.47 12.27 -14.59
C GLN A 28 3.17 13.48 -15.23
N ARG A 29 2.69 13.93 -16.40
CA ARG A 29 3.26 15.09 -17.11
C ARG A 29 2.77 16.43 -16.56
N VAL A 30 1.52 16.47 -16.11
CA VAL A 30 0.85 17.70 -15.68
C VAL A 30 0.98 17.93 -14.18
N THR A 31 0.84 16.88 -13.38
CA THR A 31 0.85 16.92 -11.91
C THR A 31 1.83 15.89 -11.34
N PRO A 32 3.15 16.07 -11.53
CA PRO A 32 4.14 15.04 -11.20
C PRO A 32 4.17 14.67 -9.72
N VAL A 33 4.04 15.62 -8.78
CA VAL A 33 4.11 15.31 -7.35
C VAL A 33 2.89 14.49 -6.91
N MET A 34 1.70 14.86 -7.40
CA MET A 34 0.47 14.11 -7.14
C MET A 34 0.54 12.70 -7.75
N ALA A 35 1.04 12.59 -8.97
CA ALA A 35 1.21 11.32 -9.68
C ALA A 35 2.17 10.38 -8.94
N TRP A 36 3.35 10.87 -8.53
CA TRP A 36 4.29 10.07 -7.75
C TRP A 36 3.76 9.68 -6.38
N SER A 37 3.03 10.56 -5.71
CA SER A 37 2.38 10.24 -4.44
C SER A 37 1.33 9.12 -4.61
N PHE A 38 0.55 9.18 -5.69
CA PHE A 38 -0.42 8.12 -6.02
C PHE A 38 0.27 6.80 -6.37
N PHE A 39 1.35 6.86 -7.13
CA PHE A 39 2.15 5.70 -7.50
C PHE A 39 2.73 5.01 -6.26
N ILE A 40 3.41 5.74 -5.36
CA ILE A 40 3.99 5.17 -4.13
C ILE A 40 2.90 4.56 -3.24
N ALA A 41 1.78 5.26 -3.09
CA ALA A 41 0.65 4.75 -2.31
C ALA A 41 0.06 3.47 -2.90
N GLY A 42 -0.07 3.40 -4.22
CA GLY A 42 -0.52 2.22 -4.94
C GLY A 42 0.46 1.05 -4.85
N MET A 43 1.76 1.32 -5.03
CA MET A 43 2.80 0.30 -4.88
C MET A 43 2.87 -0.24 -3.45
N SER A 44 2.62 0.61 -2.45
CA SER A 44 2.48 0.15 -1.07
C SER A 44 1.25 -0.74 -0.87
N GLY A 45 0.14 -0.43 -1.55
CA GLY A 45 -1.05 -1.29 -1.55
C GLY A 45 -0.84 -2.66 -2.23
N LEU A 46 0.19 -2.79 -3.08
CA LEU A 46 0.62 -4.06 -3.69
C LEU A 46 1.59 -4.87 -2.81
N ALA A 47 1.86 -4.40 -1.61
CA ALA A 47 2.86 -5.00 -0.74
C ALA A 47 4.24 -5.20 -1.39
N LEU A 48 4.71 -4.20 -2.16
CA LEU A 48 6.06 -4.27 -2.72
C LEU A 48 7.12 -4.26 -1.62
N PRO A 49 8.18 -5.08 -1.75
CA PRO A 49 9.32 -5.05 -0.84
C PRO A 49 9.91 -3.64 -0.69
N GLY A 50 10.17 -3.24 0.56
CA GLY A 50 10.60 -1.88 0.88
C GLY A 50 9.47 -0.91 1.21
N LEU A 51 8.22 -1.34 1.18
CA LEU A 51 7.05 -0.57 1.60
C LEU A 51 6.32 -1.28 2.76
N SER A 52 5.63 -0.51 3.59
CA SER A 52 5.08 -0.98 4.87
C SER A 52 4.18 -2.19 4.80
N SER A 53 3.34 -2.31 3.76
CA SER A 53 2.38 -3.41 3.63
C SER A 53 3.04 -4.75 3.36
N PHE A 54 4.23 -4.78 2.74
CA PHE A 54 4.95 -6.02 2.48
C PHE A 54 5.26 -6.79 3.76
N VAL A 55 5.73 -6.10 4.78
CA VAL A 55 6.12 -6.75 6.04
C VAL A 55 4.93 -7.47 6.68
N SER A 56 3.77 -6.81 6.73
CA SER A 56 2.57 -7.41 7.33
C SER A 56 2.00 -8.55 6.49
N GLU A 57 1.88 -8.39 5.18
CA GLU A 57 1.33 -9.42 4.30
C GLU A 57 2.23 -10.66 4.25
N PHE A 58 3.54 -10.45 4.15
CA PHE A 58 4.52 -11.53 4.16
C PHE A 58 4.46 -12.34 5.46
N LEU A 59 4.46 -11.68 6.62
CA LEU A 59 4.38 -12.36 7.91
C LEU A 59 3.07 -13.13 8.08
N VAL A 60 1.94 -12.57 7.63
CA VAL A 60 0.64 -13.25 7.68
C VAL A 60 0.65 -14.50 6.78
N LEU A 61 1.17 -14.40 5.55
CA LEU A 61 1.22 -15.53 4.64
C LEU A 61 2.14 -16.64 5.15
N VAL A 62 3.33 -16.30 5.64
CA VAL A 62 4.27 -17.28 6.21
C VAL A 62 3.67 -17.94 7.44
N GLY A 63 3.10 -17.16 8.38
CA GLY A 63 2.46 -17.69 9.57
C GLY A 63 1.23 -18.55 9.25
N THR A 64 0.46 -18.20 8.23
CA THR A 64 -0.68 -19.01 7.78
C THR A 64 -0.20 -20.30 7.11
N TYR A 65 0.86 -20.25 6.32
CA TYR A 65 1.39 -21.40 5.62
C TYR A 65 1.86 -22.51 6.56
N THR A 66 2.46 -22.16 7.68
CA THR A 66 2.93 -23.15 8.68
C THR A 66 1.78 -23.98 9.28
N ARG A 67 0.56 -23.42 9.32
CA ARG A 67 -0.59 -24.08 9.95
C ARG A 67 -1.67 -24.50 8.93
N TYR A 68 -1.90 -23.69 7.91
CA TYR A 68 -2.95 -23.89 6.90
C TYR A 68 -2.39 -23.64 5.49
N PRO A 69 -1.56 -24.53 4.95
CA PRO A 69 -0.88 -24.28 3.67
C PRO A 69 -1.82 -24.04 2.51
N VAL A 70 -2.96 -24.73 2.46
CA VAL A 70 -3.96 -24.53 1.40
C VAL A 70 -4.56 -23.11 1.46
N ALA A 71 -4.88 -22.64 2.68
CA ALA A 71 -5.41 -21.29 2.87
C ALA A 71 -4.38 -20.22 2.48
N ALA A 72 -3.11 -20.41 2.80
CA ALA A 72 -2.03 -19.51 2.41
C ALA A 72 -1.85 -19.45 0.89
N VAL A 73 -1.91 -20.58 0.19
CA VAL A 73 -1.86 -20.63 -1.28
C VAL A 73 -3.04 -19.86 -1.89
N ILE A 74 -4.26 -20.08 -1.41
CA ILE A 74 -5.44 -19.34 -1.86
C ILE A 74 -5.26 -17.84 -1.56
N GLY A 75 -4.76 -17.46 -0.38
CA GLY A 75 -4.48 -16.07 0.00
C GLY A 75 -3.47 -15.40 -0.95
N THR A 76 -2.48 -16.13 -1.43
CA THR A 76 -1.49 -15.61 -2.39
C THR A 76 -2.14 -15.21 -3.72
N LEU A 77 -3.22 -15.88 -4.16
CA LEU A 77 -3.98 -15.47 -5.35
C LEU A 77 -4.59 -14.08 -5.18
N GLY A 78 -4.92 -13.68 -3.94
CA GLY A 78 -5.40 -12.33 -3.63
C GLY A 78 -4.38 -11.24 -3.99
N ILE A 79 -3.08 -11.51 -3.82
CA ILE A 79 -2.01 -10.58 -4.20
C ILE A 79 -1.98 -10.36 -5.71
N VAL A 80 -2.17 -11.43 -6.49
CA VAL A 80 -2.24 -11.34 -7.96
C VAL A 80 -3.41 -10.48 -8.40
N LEU A 81 -4.58 -10.67 -7.78
CA LEU A 81 -5.76 -9.85 -8.06
C LEU A 81 -5.55 -8.40 -7.63
N ALA A 82 -4.89 -8.18 -6.48
CA ALA A 82 -4.52 -6.83 -6.02
C ALA A 82 -3.63 -6.12 -7.05
N ALA A 83 -2.67 -6.83 -7.63
CA ALA A 83 -1.82 -6.28 -8.68
C ALA A 83 -2.65 -5.76 -9.87
N LEU A 84 -3.64 -6.51 -10.30
CA LEU A 84 -4.49 -6.10 -11.43
C LEU A 84 -5.30 -4.83 -11.10
N TYR A 85 -6.02 -4.81 -9.99
CA TYR A 85 -6.89 -3.66 -9.68
C TYR A 85 -6.13 -2.39 -9.24
N ILE A 86 -4.85 -2.49 -8.87
CA ILE A 86 -4.02 -1.32 -8.57
C ILE A 86 -3.24 -0.85 -9.81
N LEU A 87 -2.60 -1.76 -10.54
CA LEU A 87 -1.77 -1.39 -11.69
C LEU A 87 -2.58 -0.83 -12.86
N ILE A 88 -3.77 -1.38 -13.12
CA ILE A 88 -4.62 -0.91 -14.22
C ILE A 88 -5.05 0.56 -14.02
N PRO A 89 -5.59 0.99 -12.86
CA PRO A 89 -5.86 2.39 -12.62
C PRO A 89 -4.62 3.28 -12.70
N ILE A 90 -3.50 2.86 -12.11
CA ILE A 90 -2.24 3.61 -12.18
C ILE A 90 -1.83 3.82 -13.64
N GLN A 91 -1.81 2.76 -14.43
CA GLN A 91 -1.45 2.85 -15.83
C GLN A 91 -2.36 3.79 -16.61
N LYS A 92 -3.67 3.67 -16.40
CA LYS A 92 -4.66 4.47 -17.12
C LYS A 92 -4.68 5.94 -16.71
N THR A 93 -4.40 6.24 -15.45
CA THR A 93 -4.48 7.62 -14.94
C THR A 93 -3.16 8.38 -15.06
N LEU A 94 -2.03 7.72 -14.82
CA LEU A 94 -0.73 8.40 -14.80
C LEU A 94 -0.05 8.43 -16.16
N HIS A 95 -0.16 7.35 -16.93
CA HIS A 95 0.53 7.19 -18.21
C HIS A 95 -0.36 7.55 -19.40
N GLY A 96 0.25 7.54 -20.59
CA GLY A 96 -0.44 7.83 -21.84
C GLY A 96 -0.47 9.31 -22.21
N PRO A 97 -1.25 9.66 -23.24
CA PRO A 97 -1.50 11.04 -23.62
C PRO A 97 -2.34 11.75 -22.55
N THR A 98 -2.13 13.04 -22.41
CA THR A 98 -2.95 13.86 -21.50
C THR A 98 -4.37 13.95 -22.05
N THR A 99 -5.35 13.52 -21.25
CA THR A 99 -6.76 13.58 -21.64
C THR A 99 -7.23 15.03 -21.63
N GLU A 100 -8.13 15.38 -22.55
CA GLU A 100 -8.73 16.71 -22.64
C GLU A 100 -9.31 17.15 -21.27
N GLY A 101 -8.98 18.38 -20.88
CA GLY A 101 -9.35 18.94 -19.58
C GLY A 101 -8.41 18.64 -18.42
N ASN A 102 -7.37 17.85 -18.62
CA ASN A 102 -6.31 17.62 -17.63
C ASN A 102 -5.12 18.56 -17.81
N GLU A 103 -5.01 19.25 -18.93
CA GLU A 103 -3.87 20.07 -19.33
C GLU A 103 -3.52 21.19 -18.33
N ASN A 104 -4.54 21.74 -17.68
CA ASN A 104 -4.39 22.87 -16.75
C ASN A 104 -4.61 22.48 -15.29
N LEU A 105 -4.55 21.19 -14.96
CA LEU A 105 -4.67 20.74 -13.57
C LEU A 105 -3.47 21.21 -12.75
N LYS A 106 -3.76 21.77 -11.58
CA LYS A 106 -2.71 22.22 -10.64
C LYS A 106 -2.19 21.03 -9.84
N ASP A 107 -0.88 20.96 -9.70
CA ASP A 107 -0.23 19.96 -8.83
C ASP A 107 -0.51 20.25 -7.34
N LEU A 108 -0.01 19.40 -6.46
CA LEU A 108 -0.22 19.52 -5.02
C LEU A 108 0.29 20.85 -4.47
N ASN A 109 -0.57 21.51 -3.70
CA ASN A 109 -0.23 22.72 -2.96
C ASN A 109 0.74 22.38 -1.81
N LEU A 110 1.42 23.39 -1.25
CA LEU A 110 2.32 23.20 -0.12
C LEU A 110 1.62 22.52 1.08
N ARG A 111 0.38 22.90 1.37
CA ARG A 111 -0.45 22.30 2.43
C ARG A 111 -0.68 20.80 2.17
N GLU A 112 -1.01 20.41 0.96
CA GLU A 112 -1.25 19.01 0.58
C GLU A 112 0.05 18.22 0.60
N LYS A 113 1.16 18.80 0.17
CA LYS A 113 2.50 18.19 0.27
C LYS A 113 2.88 17.92 1.73
N ILE A 114 2.65 18.86 2.62
CA ILE A 114 2.90 18.71 4.05
C ILE A 114 2.01 17.62 4.65
N SER A 115 0.77 17.47 4.17
CA SER A 115 -0.15 16.45 4.65
C SER A 115 0.21 15.05 4.19
N ILE A 116 0.69 14.87 2.95
CA ILE A 116 1.02 13.55 2.40
C ILE A 116 2.45 13.10 2.74
N ALA A 117 3.38 14.02 2.92
CA ALA A 117 4.79 13.73 3.16
C ALA A 117 5.02 12.80 4.38
N PRO A 118 4.43 13.05 5.58
CA PRO A 118 4.62 12.15 6.72
C PRO A 118 4.01 10.76 6.47
N VAL A 119 2.91 10.67 5.73
CA VAL A 119 2.28 9.40 5.41
C VAL A 119 3.19 8.56 4.49
N ILE A 120 3.75 9.17 3.44
CA ILE A 120 4.71 8.51 2.55
C ILE A 120 5.99 8.16 3.31
N ALA A 121 6.50 9.06 4.17
CA ALA A 121 7.68 8.80 4.99
C ALA A 121 7.48 7.56 5.89
N ILE A 122 6.35 7.45 6.57
CA ILE A 122 6.01 6.28 7.40
C ILE A 122 5.93 5.01 6.55
N ILE A 123 5.32 5.06 5.36
CA ILE A 123 5.23 3.92 4.44
C ILE A 123 6.64 3.39 4.10
N VAL A 124 7.55 4.28 3.76
CA VAL A 124 8.93 3.92 3.38
C VAL A 124 9.73 3.48 4.60
N VAL A 125 9.73 4.24 5.69
CA VAL A 125 10.48 3.92 6.90
C VAL A 125 10.06 2.57 7.47
N MET A 126 8.75 2.30 7.57
CA MET A 126 8.27 1.01 8.06
C MET A 126 8.53 -0.15 7.10
N GLY A 127 8.71 0.13 5.81
CA GLY A 127 9.09 -0.89 4.83
C GLY A 127 10.55 -1.33 4.96
N PHE A 128 11.45 -0.39 5.24
CA PHE A 128 12.88 -0.66 5.38
C PHE A 128 13.30 -1.02 6.81
N TYR A 129 12.65 -0.44 7.81
CA TYR A 129 12.98 -0.63 9.22
C TYR A 129 11.74 -0.91 10.08
N PRO A 130 11.10 -2.09 9.93
CA PRO A 130 9.90 -2.47 10.67
C PRO A 130 10.19 -2.82 12.14
N LYS A 131 11.44 -3.06 12.51
CA LYS A 131 11.85 -3.58 13.81
C LYS A 131 11.23 -2.88 15.01
N PRO A 132 11.23 -1.52 15.13
CA PRO A 132 10.68 -0.85 16.31
C PRO A 132 9.19 -1.17 16.54
N VAL A 133 8.42 -1.31 15.45
CA VAL A 133 7.00 -1.64 15.52
C VAL A 133 6.79 -3.11 15.88
N LEU A 134 7.59 -4.00 15.29
CA LEU A 134 7.54 -5.43 15.62
C LEU A 134 7.93 -5.70 17.07
N ASP A 135 8.98 -5.06 17.57
CA ASP A 135 9.43 -5.19 18.97
C ASP A 135 8.33 -4.71 19.97
N PHE A 136 7.51 -3.74 19.57
CA PHE A 136 6.37 -3.28 20.37
C PHE A 136 5.17 -4.24 20.33
N ILE A 137 4.92 -4.88 19.18
CA ILE A 137 3.74 -5.74 18.96
C ILE A 137 3.98 -7.17 19.43
N ASN A 138 5.19 -7.72 19.24
CA ASN A 138 5.53 -9.12 19.52
C ASN A 138 5.17 -9.57 20.94
N PRO A 139 5.48 -8.86 22.02
CA PRO A 139 5.14 -9.30 23.37
C PRO A 139 3.64 -9.45 23.62
N THR A 140 2.84 -8.62 22.94
CA THR A 140 1.38 -8.69 23.04
C THR A 140 0.83 -9.88 22.23
N SER A 141 1.39 -10.07 21.03
CA SER A 141 1.02 -11.21 20.17
C SER A 141 1.32 -12.54 20.82
N GLU A 142 2.49 -12.71 21.44
CA GLU A 142 2.88 -13.90 22.19
C GLU A 142 1.92 -14.22 23.34
N LYS A 143 1.53 -13.20 24.11
CA LYS A 143 0.54 -13.36 25.18
C LYS A 143 -0.83 -13.83 24.65
N ILE A 144 -1.27 -13.27 23.51
CA ILE A 144 -2.56 -13.66 22.91
C ILE A 144 -2.48 -15.11 22.44
N VAL A 145 -1.42 -15.52 21.78
CA VAL A 145 -1.23 -16.89 21.29
C VAL A 145 -1.17 -17.89 22.46
N THR A 146 -0.42 -17.57 23.52
CA THR A 146 -0.33 -18.40 24.72
C THR A 146 -1.68 -18.54 25.42
N ASN A 147 -2.41 -17.43 25.59
CA ASN A 147 -3.73 -17.44 26.23
C ASN A 147 -4.80 -18.19 25.42
N ALA A 148 -4.62 -18.24 24.09
CA ALA A 148 -5.48 -19.02 23.19
C ALA A 148 -5.15 -20.52 23.18
N GLY A 149 -4.16 -20.97 23.98
CA GLY A 149 -3.75 -22.36 24.08
C GLY A 149 -2.96 -22.88 22.88
N PHE A 150 -2.40 -21.96 22.08
CA PHE A 150 -1.52 -22.32 20.98
C PHE A 150 -0.05 -22.18 21.40
N THR A 151 0.74 -23.21 21.13
CA THR A 151 2.21 -23.15 21.21
C THR A 151 2.76 -22.62 19.88
N ASP A 152 3.79 -21.78 19.96
CA ASP A 152 4.49 -21.30 18.75
C ASP A 152 5.24 -22.49 18.11
N PRO A 153 4.92 -22.88 16.87
CA PRO A 153 5.59 -23.98 16.21
C PRO A 153 7.09 -23.73 15.98
N VAL A 154 7.52 -22.47 16.00
CA VAL A 154 8.95 -22.10 15.86
C VAL A 154 9.71 -22.30 17.18
N ALA A 155 9.04 -22.20 18.32
CA ALA A 155 9.65 -22.43 19.62
C ALA A 155 10.00 -23.91 19.87
N GLU A 156 9.32 -24.85 19.21
CA GLU A 156 9.59 -26.29 19.33
C GLU A 156 10.80 -26.76 18.51
N VAL A 157 11.18 -26.05 17.46
CA VAL A 157 12.32 -26.41 16.60
C VAL A 157 13.67 -26.07 17.23
N ASN A 158 13.67 -25.17 18.23
CA ASN A 158 14.90 -24.71 18.91
C ASN A 158 15.14 -25.40 20.29
N LYS A 159 14.43 -26.49 20.60
CA LYS A 159 14.71 -27.40 21.72
C LYS A 159 15.30 -28.70 21.20
#